data_f346cbdadbc3883c45629ccf963d7d73
#
_entry.id   f346cbdadbc3883c45629ccf963d7d73
#
_cell.length_a   1.000
_cell.length_b   1.000
_cell.length_c   1.000
_cell.angle_alpha   90.00
_cell.angle_beta   90.00
_cell.angle_gamma   90.00
#
_symmetry.space_group_name_H-M   'P 1'
#
loop_
_entity.id
_entity.type
_entity.pdbx_description
1 polymer ?
#
loop_
_entity_poly.entity_id
_entity_poly.type
_entity_poly.pdbx_seq_one_letter_code
_entity_poly.pdbx_strand_id
1 'polypeptide(L)'
;MTTLVAHDLLEVRNPADNYLLATLDVDGEVAVADAAADLRRAQAAWAESGPQARAQWLRRWRSWILDHTDELTALLQAETGKVRPDALVETTASCEFISHYADNAARYLADESVKPAGPLSLPKRLYTRYSPYPLVGIITPWNFPITLFLMDAAPALAAGCAVLAKPSEETPLASGRLIDGWTEIGAPPVLTQVVGRGDTGAAVVDAADFVQFTGSTATGRRIGVRCAELLKPYSLELGGKDPAIVLEDADLDRAVNGITWGGLFNSGQVCISVERVYVAAPIYDEFVQRLTAKVRGLSQATAVGGDVGAMVTANQVDIADRHVTDAVASGARVLVGGTRAATGNFFAPTVLVDVDHTMTCMTKETFGPTIPVMKVPDEDEAIRLANDSDYALSATVWTRDRARGQRVAARLDAGAVNINDVFSNLFATTLPHNGWKQSGVGARLGGAYGLRKYCRTQAVTVPRVPTLGSELTWYPYSQRRTAVTRWVLRAVANRGVAARLGLRRPGPR
;
A
#
# COMPACT_ATOMS: atom_id res chain seq x y z
N MET A 1 37.09 -21.23 25.81
CA MET A 1 35.74 -21.79 25.61
C MET A 1 35.04 -20.86 24.65
N THR A 2 34.99 -21.26 23.38
CA THR A 2 34.25 -20.53 22.34
C THR A 2 32.77 -20.86 22.56
N THR A 3 32.03 -19.94 23.11
CA THR A 3 30.57 -20.03 23.19
C THR A 3 30.04 -20.16 21.76
N LEU A 4 29.57 -21.34 21.39
CA LEU A 4 28.77 -21.53 20.19
C LEU A 4 27.56 -20.61 20.34
N VAL A 5 27.54 -19.50 19.61
CA VAL A 5 26.34 -18.69 19.44
C VAL A 5 25.36 -19.59 18.70
N ALA A 6 24.30 -20.00 19.36
CA ALA A 6 23.22 -20.71 18.69
C ALA A 6 22.67 -19.76 17.64
N HIS A 7 22.90 -20.08 16.36
CA HIS A 7 22.28 -19.34 15.26
C HIS A 7 20.78 -19.61 15.31
N ASP A 8 19.99 -18.55 15.47
CA ASP A 8 18.53 -18.65 15.28
C ASP A 8 18.28 -18.81 13.79
N LEU A 9 17.67 -19.93 13.40
CA LEU A 9 17.45 -20.31 12.02
C LEU A 9 15.98 -20.12 11.64
N LEU A 10 15.76 -19.68 10.44
CA LEU A 10 14.46 -19.54 9.80
C LEU A 10 14.32 -20.59 8.70
N GLU A 11 13.35 -21.47 8.83
CA GLU A 11 12.99 -22.43 7.79
C GLU A 11 11.90 -21.86 6.89
N VAL A 12 12.12 -21.83 5.58
CA VAL A 12 11.14 -21.46 4.58
C VAL A 12 10.62 -22.73 3.93
N ARG A 13 9.31 -22.93 3.95
CA ARG A 13 8.69 -24.15 3.47
C ARG A 13 7.60 -23.87 2.43
N ASN A 14 7.45 -24.78 1.49
CA ASN A 14 6.36 -24.76 0.51
C ASN A 14 5.03 -25.05 1.22
N PRO A 15 4.04 -24.14 1.19
CA PRO A 15 2.78 -24.33 1.90
C PRO A 15 1.89 -25.46 1.33
N ALA A 16 2.13 -25.90 0.09
CA ALA A 16 1.31 -26.93 -0.52
C ALA A 16 1.65 -28.36 -0.05
N ASP A 17 2.94 -28.63 0.27
CA ASP A 17 3.43 -29.97 0.62
C ASP A 17 4.38 -29.98 1.82
N ASN A 18 4.64 -28.81 2.40
CA ASN A 18 5.55 -28.60 3.53
C ASN A 18 7.03 -28.93 3.22
N TYR A 19 7.41 -29.01 1.92
CA TYR A 19 8.79 -29.23 1.52
C TYR A 19 9.69 -28.07 1.98
N LEU A 20 10.86 -28.38 2.57
CA LEU A 20 11.84 -27.36 3.00
C LEU A 20 12.53 -26.76 1.78
N LEU A 21 12.33 -25.47 1.55
CA LEU A 21 12.91 -24.72 0.44
C LEU A 21 14.29 -24.15 0.80
N ALA A 22 14.42 -23.59 1.99
CA ALA A 22 15.65 -22.98 2.47
C ALA A 22 15.70 -22.92 3.99
N THR A 23 16.91 -22.83 4.53
CA THR A 23 17.19 -22.46 5.93
C THR A 23 18.07 -21.22 5.90
N LEU A 24 17.65 -20.14 6.59
CA LEU A 24 18.32 -18.85 6.60
C LEU A 24 18.71 -18.48 8.03
N ASP A 25 19.83 -17.79 8.19
CA ASP A 25 20.19 -17.16 9.45
C ASP A 25 19.26 -15.98 9.75
N VAL A 26 18.89 -15.81 11.01
CA VAL A 26 18.10 -14.66 11.47
C VAL A 26 19.02 -13.49 11.78
N ASP A 27 18.76 -12.35 11.14
CA ASP A 27 19.48 -11.12 11.39
C ASP A 27 19.01 -10.47 12.70
N GLY A 28 19.92 -10.38 13.67
CA GLY A 28 19.69 -9.67 14.92
C GLY A 28 19.92 -8.16 14.80
N GLU A 29 19.72 -7.45 15.92
CA GLU A 29 19.83 -5.99 16.00
C GLU A 29 21.18 -5.46 15.48
N VAL A 30 22.30 -6.14 15.77
CA VAL A 30 23.64 -5.74 15.32
C VAL A 30 23.75 -5.82 13.81
N ALA A 31 23.30 -6.92 13.18
CA ALA A 31 23.32 -7.07 11.72
C ALA A 31 22.46 -6.01 11.04
N VAL A 32 21.29 -5.69 11.59
CA VAL A 32 20.42 -4.61 11.10
C VAL A 32 21.11 -3.25 11.20
N ALA A 33 21.79 -2.96 12.31
CA ALA A 33 22.52 -1.71 12.51
C ALA A 33 23.70 -1.56 11.52
N ASP A 34 24.46 -2.64 11.30
CA ASP A 34 25.57 -2.67 10.35
C ASP A 34 25.07 -2.45 8.89
N ALA A 35 24.02 -3.17 8.50
CA ALA A 35 23.38 -3.00 7.18
C ALA A 35 22.88 -1.56 6.99
N ALA A 36 22.25 -0.97 8.01
CA ALA A 36 21.77 0.41 7.97
C ALA A 36 22.94 1.42 7.83
N ALA A 37 24.06 1.18 8.52
CA ALA A 37 25.25 2.04 8.42
C ALA A 37 25.88 1.97 7.02
N ASP A 38 25.98 0.78 6.43
CA ASP A 38 26.50 0.58 5.09
C ASP A 38 25.62 1.27 4.03
N LEU A 39 24.33 1.10 4.11
CA LEU A 39 23.36 1.76 3.25
C LEU A 39 23.44 3.29 3.33
N ARG A 40 23.58 3.85 4.53
CA ARG A 40 23.74 5.30 4.71
C ARG A 40 25.05 5.82 4.08
N ARG A 41 26.15 5.05 4.15
CA ARG A 41 27.40 5.43 3.50
C ARG A 41 27.26 5.50 1.99
N ALA A 42 26.55 4.55 1.38
CA ALA A 42 26.32 4.51 -0.06
C ALA A 42 25.28 5.54 -0.54
N GLN A 43 24.32 5.90 0.31
CA GLN A 43 23.18 6.75 -0.06
C GLN A 43 23.58 8.16 -0.48
N ALA A 44 24.60 8.76 0.12
CA ALA A 44 25.01 10.13 -0.23
C ALA A 44 25.35 10.25 -1.73
N ALA A 45 26.21 9.37 -2.24
CA ALA A 45 26.55 9.33 -3.67
C ALA A 45 25.34 8.99 -4.56
N TRP A 46 24.44 8.12 -4.08
CA TRP A 46 23.20 7.78 -4.76
C TRP A 46 22.28 8.99 -4.91
N ALA A 47 22.09 9.77 -3.85
CA ALA A 47 21.28 11.00 -3.90
C ALA A 47 21.87 12.03 -4.85
N GLU A 48 23.20 12.22 -4.82
CA GLU A 48 23.93 13.17 -5.67
C GLU A 48 23.92 12.78 -7.15
N SER A 49 23.79 11.51 -7.49
CA SER A 49 23.79 11.02 -8.89
C SER A 49 22.66 11.62 -9.75
N GLY A 50 21.62 12.14 -9.11
CA GLY A 50 20.47 12.75 -9.78
C GLY A 50 19.42 11.73 -10.27
N PRO A 51 18.18 12.20 -10.52
CA PRO A 51 17.06 11.31 -10.85
C PRO A 51 17.23 10.57 -12.19
N GLN A 52 17.91 11.15 -13.16
CA GLN A 52 18.14 10.52 -14.47
C GLN A 52 19.08 9.31 -14.36
N ALA A 53 20.17 9.43 -13.60
CA ALA A 53 21.10 8.32 -13.39
C ALA A 53 20.43 7.18 -12.61
N ARG A 54 19.65 7.52 -11.57
CA ARG A 54 18.88 6.54 -10.80
C ARG A 54 17.85 5.80 -11.68
N ALA A 55 17.19 6.51 -12.58
CA ALA A 55 16.24 5.92 -13.52
C ALA A 55 16.91 4.90 -14.47
N GLN A 56 18.16 5.11 -14.86
CA GLN A 56 18.90 4.13 -15.69
C GLN A 56 19.10 2.81 -14.93
N TRP A 57 19.48 2.86 -13.65
CA TRP A 57 19.62 1.67 -12.82
C TRP A 57 18.31 0.95 -12.61
N LEU A 58 17.22 1.68 -12.34
CA LEU A 58 15.88 1.11 -12.21
C LEU A 58 15.43 0.40 -13.49
N ARG A 59 15.69 0.98 -14.68
CA ARG A 59 15.35 0.33 -15.95
C ARG A 59 16.19 -0.93 -16.20
N ARG A 60 17.48 -0.94 -15.82
CA ARG A 60 18.33 -2.15 -15.90
C ARG A 60 17.78 -3.23 -14.96
N TRP A 61 17.42 -2.86 -13.74
CA TRP A 61 16.81 -3.81 -12.80
C TRP A 61 15.50 -4.39 -13.31
N ARG A 62 14.63 -3.55 -13.86
CA ARG A 62 13.41 -4.00 -14.52
C ARG A 62 13.70 -5.00 -15.64
N SER A 63 14.69 -4.73 -16.51
CA SER A 63 15.06 -5.65 -17.60
C SER A 63 15.54 -6.97 -17.03
N TRP A 64 16.39 -6.94 -16.00
CA TRP A 64 16.84 -8.15 -15.30
C TRP A 64 15.66 -8.96 -14.75
N ILE A 65 14.67 -8.32 -14.11
CA ILE A 65 13.46 -8.99 -13.59
C ILE A 65 12.69 -9.66 -14.72
N LEU A 66 12.53 -8.99 -15.86
CA LEU A 66 11.83 -9.55 -17.02
C LEU A 66 12.60 -10.74 -17.64
N ASP A 67 13.93 -10.67 -17.70
CA ASP A 67 14.77 -11.75 -18.19
C ASP A 67 14.76 -12.97 -17.25
N HIS A 68 14.50 -12.78 -15.96
CA HIS A 68 14.42 -13.83 -14.93
C HIS A 68 12.97 -14.14 -14.50
N THR A 69 11.98 -13.80 -15.32
CA THR A 69 10.55 -13.95 -14.98
C THR A 69 10.20 -15.39 -14.61
N ASP A 70 10.67 -16.38 -15.34
CA ASP A 70 10.34 -17.80 -15.08
C ASP A 70 10.95 -18.28 -13.75
N GLU A 71 12.20 -17.90 -13.45
CA GLU A 71 12.87 -18.20 -12.19
C GLU A 71 12.13 -17.58 -11.00
N LEU A 72 11.85 -16.27 -11.06
CA LEU A 72 11.15 -15.55 -10.01
C LEU A 72 9.73 -16.06 -9.80
N THR A 73 9.02 -16.40 -10.90
CA THR A 73 7.68 -16.98 -10.84
C THR A 73 7.69 -18.34 -10.16
N ALA A 74 8.67 -19.21 -10.48
CA ALA A 74 8.80 -20.52 -9.87
C ALA A 74 9.13 -20.43 -8.37
N LEU A 75 10.05 -19.53 -8.00
CA LEU A 75 10.42 -19.29 -6.61
C LEU A 75 9.24 -18.75 -5.81
N LEU A 76 8.54 -17.74 -6.34
CA LEU A 76 7.36 -17.13 -5.75
C LEU A 76 6.24 -18.17 -5.55
N GLN A 77 6.00 -19.03 -6.54
CA GLN A 77 5.05 -20.14 -6.45
C GLN A 77 5.43 -21.11 -5.33
N ALA A 78 6.71 -21.46 -5.23
CA ALA A 78 7.21 -22.40 -4.24
C ALA A 78 7.02 -21.87 -2.80
N GLU A 79 7.37 -20.60 -2.52
CA GLU A 79 7.30 -20.07 -1.16
C GLU A 79 5.91 -19.59 -0.74
N THR A 80 5.02 -19.25 -1.70
CA THR A 80 3.68 -18.72 -1.38
C THR A 80 2.56 -19.72 -1.61
N GLY A 81 2.77 -20.81 -2.37
CA GLY A 81 1.73 -21.78 -2.73
C GLY A 81 0.70 -21.27 -3.75
N LYS A 82 0.85 -20.05 -4.30
CA LYS A 82 -0.06 -19.54 -5.33
C LYS A 82 0.08 -20.29 -6.65
N VAL A 83 -0.96 -20.25 -7.48
CA VAL A 83 -0.93 -20.84 -8.79
C VAL A 83 0.02 -20.07 -9.71
N ARG A 84 0.55 -20.74 -10.75
CA ARG A 84 1.51 -20.13 -11.68
C ARG A 84 1.00 -18.85 -12.36
N PRO A 85 -0.26 -18.75 -12.82
CA PRO A 85 -0.78 -17.50 -13.38
C PRO A 85 -0.72 -16.33 -12.41
N ASP A 86 -1.07 -16.54 -11.13
CA ASP A 86 -1.04 -15.51 -10.10
C ASP A 86 0.40 -15.05 -9.81
N ALA A 87 1.34 -15.98 -9.72
CA ALA A 87 2.76 -15.70 -9.54
C ALA A 87 3.36 -14.95 -10.75
N LEU A 88 2.97 -15.31 -11.97
CA LEU A 88 3.40 -14.66 -13.20
C LEU A 88 2.90 -13.19 -13.26
N VAL A 89 1.62 -12.98 -12.94
CA VAL A 89 1.04 -11.63 -12.88
C VAL A 89 1.77 -10.77 -11.83
N GLU A 90 2.04 -11.32 -10.66
CA GLU A 90 2.79 -10.61 -9.63
C GLU A 90 4.19 -10.20 -10.11
N THR A 91 4.94 -11.11 -10.71
CA THR A 91 6.30 -10.86 -11.18
C THR A 91 6.34 -9.81 -12.30
N THR A 92 5.47 -9.96 -13.30
CA THR A 92 5.53 -9.13 -14.52
C THR A 92 4.86 -7.77 -14.35
N ALA A 93 3.66 -7.72 -13.76
CA ALA A 93 2.93 -6.47 -13.59
C ALA A 93 3.63 -5.51 -12.63
N SER A 94 4.36 -6.03 -11.64
CA SER A 94 5.12 -5.20 -10.70
C SER A 94 6.23 -4.38 -11.35
N CYS A 95 6.70 -4.76 -12.54
CA CYS A 95 7.66 -3.99 -13.33
C CYS A 95 7.11 -2.62 -13.76
N GLU A 96 5.77 -2.44 -13.77
CA GLU A 96 5.16 -1.15 -14.08
C GLU A 96 5.48 -0.09 -13.03
N PHE A 97 5.57 -0.47 -11.75
CA PHE A 97 5.98 0.49 -10.70
C PHE A 97 7.38 1.03 -10.95
N ILE A 98 8.32 0.16 -11.32
CA ILE A 98 9.67 0.58 -11.68
C ILE A 98 9.65 1.52 -12.89
N SER A 99 8.90 1.14 -13.95
CA SER A 99 8.78 1.95 -15.18
C SER A 99 8.23 3.34 -14.86
N HIS A 100 7.10 3.38 -14.13
CA HIS A 100 6.43 4.63 -13.79
C HIS A 100 7.36 5.61 -13.05
N TYR A 101 8.05 5.14 -12.01
CA TYR A 101 8.92 6.02 -11.23
C TYR A 101 10.23 6.34 -11.93
N ALA A 102 10.81 5.41 -12.70
CA ALA A 102 11.98 5.70 -13.53
C ALA A 102 11.71 6.79 -14.59
N ASP A 103 10.50 6.80 -15.16
CA ASP A 103 10.15 7.75 -16.21
C ASP A 103 9.74 9.12 -15.66
N ASN A 104 9.25 9.19 -14.44
CA ASN A 104 8.64 10.40 -13.88
C ASN A 104 9.43 11.04 -12.73
N ALA A 105 10.43 10.36 -12.13
CA ALA A 105 11.11 10.85 -10.94
C ALA A 105 11.71 12.25 -11.10
N ALA A 106 12.33 12.54 -12.25
CA ALA A 106 12.91 13.86 -12.52
C ALA A 106 11.86 14.98 -12.45
N ARG A 107 10.68 14.74 -12.99
CA ARG A 107 9.56 15.69 -12.95
C ARG A 107 8.96 15.81 -11.55
N TYR A 108 8.83 14.69 -10.83
CA TYR A 108 8.25 14.67 -9.49
C TYR A 108 9.15 15.31 -8.42
N LEU A 109 10.48 15.26 -8.62
CA LEU A 109 11.46 15.82 -7.69
C LEU A 109 11.89 17.25 -8.04
N ALA A 110 11.44 17.79 -9.19
CA ALA A 110 11.75 19.16 -9.55
C ALA A 110 11.24 20.14 -8.49
N ASP A 111 12.01 21.21 -8.23
CA ASP A 111 11.61 22.30 -7.34
C ASP A 111 10.24 22.85 -7.79
N GLU A 112 9.26 22.85 -6.90
CA GLU A 112 7.91 23.28 -7.19
C GLU A 112 7.73 24.76 -6.89
N SER A 113 7.60 25.58 -7.93
CA SER A 113 7.39 27.03 -7.77
C SER A 113 6.00 27.31 -7.20
N VAL A 114 5.96 28.09 -6.12
CA VAL A 114 4.73 28.47 -5.43
C VAL A 114 4.43 29.95 -5.68
N LYS A 115 3.17 30.26 -6.01
CA LYS A 115 2.74 31.65 -6.17
C LYS A 115 2.64 32.35 -4.82
N PRO A 116 3.19 33.57 -4.67
CA PRO A 116 2.99 34.36 -3.46
C PRO A 116 1.49 34.60 -3.19
N ALA A 117 1.04 34.28 -1.99
CA ALA A 117 -0.36 34.44 -1.61
C ALA A 117 -0.70 35.86 -1.11
N GLY A 118 0.30 36.68 -0.78
CA GLY A 118 0.08 38.01 -0.23
C GLY A 118 1.24 38.99 -0.46
N PRO A 119 1.00 40.29 -0.26
CA PRO A 119 1.96 41.35 -0.58
C PRO A 119 3.33 41.22 0.09
N LEU A 120 3.42 40.62 1.27
CA LEU A 120 4.69 40.42 1.98
C LEU A 120 5.60 39.39 1.30
N SER A 121 5.01 38.47 0.57
CA SER A 121 5.74 37.43 -0.17
C SER A 121 5.99 37.79 -1.64
N LEU A 122 5.32 38.81 -2.20
CA LEU A 122 5.49 39.24 -3.61
C LEU A 122 6.96 39.51 -4.01
N PRO A 123 7.81 40.16 -3.16
CA PRO A 123 9.21 40.38 -3.49
C PRO A 123 10.08 39.14 -3.46
N LYS A 124 9.53 37.97 -3.11
CA LYS A 124 10.25 36.72 -2.97
C LYS A 124 9.84 35.74 -4.09
N ARG A 125 10.80 34.97 -4.57
CA ARG A 125 10.56 33.72 -5.29
C ARG A 125 10.40 32.63 -4.24
N LEU A 126 9.31 31.89 -4.33
CA LEU A 126 8.96 30.81 -3.40
C LEU A 126 9.00 29.48 -4.14
N TYR A 127 9.62 28.49 -3.54
CA TYR A 127 9.54 27.12 -4.07
C TYR A 127 9.71 26.07 -2.96
N THR A 128 9.18 24.91 -3.22
CA THR A 128 9.37 23.71 -2.39
C THR A 128 10.43 22.83 -3.04
N ARG A 129 11.40 22.41 -2.26
CA ARG A 129 12.44 21.44 -2.63
C ARG A 129 12.18 20.12 -1.93
N TYR A 130 12.55 19.04 -2.58
CA TYR A 130 12.41 17.66 -2.12
C TYR A 130 13.79 17.04 -1.90
N SER A 131 14.07 16.61 -0.67
CA SER A 131 15.34 15.94 -0.30
C SER A 131 15.03 14.54 0.21
N PRO A 132 15.65 13.47 -0.33
CA PRO A 132 15.36 12.11 0.09
C PRO A 132 15.66 11.89 1.58
N TYR A 133 14.92 11.00 2.22
CA TYR A 133 15.34 10.41 3.49
C TYR A 133 16.59 9.56 3.24
N PRO A 134 17.59 9.56 4.16
CA PRO A 134 18.80 8.77 3.94
C PRO A 134 18.51 7.27 3.88
N LEU A 135 17.66 6.75 4.79
CA LEU A 135 17.33 5.33 4.88
C LEU A 135 15.83 5.12 5.03
N VAL A 136 15.25 4.33 4.13
CA VAL A 136 13.86 3.87 4.20
C VAL A 136 13.85 2.41 4.62
N GLY A 137 13.17 2.10 5.74
CA GLY A 137 12.85 0.74 6.14
C GLY A 137 11.55 0.29 5.47
N ILE A 138 11.61 -0.79 4.69
CA ILE A 138 10.43 -1.37 4.03
C ILE A 138 10.17 -2.74 4.64
N ILE A 139 9.02 -2.89 5.31
CA ILE A 139 8.59 -4.14 5.95
C ILE A 139 7.36 -4.64 5.21
N THR A 140 7.48 -5.81 4.56
CA THR A 140 6.44 -6.38 3.71
C THR A 140 5.87 -7.69 4.26
N PRO A 141 4.57 -7.96 4.02
CA PRO A 141 3.94 -9.22 4.38
C PRO A 141 4.24 -10.32 3.34
N TRP A 142 3.71 -11.50 3.63
CA TRP A 142 3.96 -12.73 2.88
C TRP A 142 3.09 -12.94 1.63
N ASN A 143 2.00 -12.20 1.47
CA ASN A 143 1.01 -12.52 0.42
C ASN A 143 1.39 -12.08 -1.00
N PHE A 144 2.13 -10.98 -1.14
CA PHE A 144 2.66 -10.46 -2.41
C PHE A 144 4.10 -9.94 -2.23
N PRO A 145 5.08 -10.82 -2.00
CA PRO A 145 6.44 -10.44 -1.63
C PRO A 145 7.16 -9.62 -2.69
N ILE A 146 6.89 -9.85 -3.98
CA ILE A 146 7.46 -9.06 -5.10
C ILE A 146 6.71 -7.72 -5.27
N THR A 147 5.39 -7.77 -5.41
CA THR A 147 4.57 -6.58 -5.69
C THR A 147 4.71 -5.54 -4.59
N LEU A 148 4.50 -5.93 -3.34
CA LEU A 148 4.49 -5.00 -2.22
C LEU A 148 5.89 -4.43 -1.94
N PHE A 149 6.94 -5.20 -2.21
CA PHE A 149 8.30 -4.71 -2.15
C PHE A 149 8.57 -3.67 -3.25
N LEU A 150 8.28 -3.97 -4.51
CA LEU A 150 8.56 -3.08 -5.64
C LEU A 150 7.70 -1.80 -5.63
N MET A 151 6.46 -1.86 -5.14
CA MET A 151 5.59 -0.69 -4.97
C MET A 151 6.24 0.40 -4.11
N ASP A 152 7.06 0.02 -3.14
CA ASP A 152 7.70 0.94 -2.20
C ASP A 152 9.19 1.15 -2.50
N ALA A 153 9.92 0.09 -2.87
CA ALA A 153 11.35 0.18 -3.17
C ALA A 153 11.63 1.02 -4.43
N ALA A 154 10.81 0.87 -5.49
CA ALA A 154 11.02 1.62 -6.72
C ALA A 154 10.91 3.15 -6.51
N PRO A 155 9.86 3.72 -5.89
CA PRO A 155 9.79 5.15 -5.62
C PRO A 155 10.82 5.62 -4.59
N ALA A 156 11.17 4.83 -3.58
CA ALA A 156 12.19 5.20 -2.60
C ALA A 156 13.58 5.32 -3.25
N LEU A 157 13.97 4.32 -4.06
CA LEU A 157 15.22 4.36 -4.82
C LEU A 157 15.22 5.50 -5.86
N ALA A 158 14.10 5.71 -6.57
CA ALA A 158 13.94 6.81 -7.51
C ALA A 158 14.08 8.18 -6.85
N ALA A 159 13.58 8.33 -5.60
CA ALA A 159 13.73 9.54 -4.80
C ALA A 159 15.20 9.82 -4.41
N GLY A 160 16.02 8.77 -4.33
CA GLY A 160 17.43 8.85 -3.92
C GLY A 160 17.67 8.35 -2.49
N CYS A 161 16.73 7.60 -1.91
CA CYS A 161 16.90 6.93 -0.64
C CYS A 161 17.71 5.65 -0.80
N ALA A 162 18.38 5.22 0.26
CA ALA A 162 18.75 3.82 0.44
C ALA A 162 17.58 3.05 1.06
N VAL A 163 17.50 1.76 0.78
CA VAL A 163 16.40 0.88 1.19
C VAL A 163 16.92 -0.30 1.99
N LEU A 164 16.42 -0.45 3.21
CA LEU A 164 16.58 -1.62 4.05
C LEU A 164 15.26 -2.40 4.06
N ALA A 165 15.23 -3.53 3.36
CA ALA A 165 14.05 -4.38 3.25
C ALA A 165 14.02 -5.42 4.38
N LYS A 166 12.84 -5.63 4.96
CA LYS A 166 12.56 -6.78 5.83
C LYS A 166 11.30 -7.47 5.30
N PRO A 167 11.45 -8.50 4.46
CA PRO A 167 10.32 -9.33 4.04
C PRO A 167 9.73 -10.09 5.22
N SER A 168 8.53 -10.63 5.01
CA SER A 168 8.00 -11.62 5.97
C SER A 168 8.92 -12.81 6.09
N GLU A 169 9.00 -13.38 7.28
CA GLU A 169 9.68 -14.64 7.57
C GLU A 169 9.12 -15.82 6.78
N GLU A 170 7.86 -15.75 6.36
CA GLU A 170 7.19 -16.79 5.58
C GLU A 170 7.67 -16.84 4.12
N THR A 171 8.02 -15.67 3.54
CA THR A 171 8.30 -15.55 2.10
C THR A 171 9.47 -14.59 1.81
N PRO A 172 10.68 -14.85 2.30
CA PRO A 172 11.83 -13.96 2.13
C PRO A 172 12.62 -14.21 0.84
N LEU A 173 12.36 -15.33 0.14
CA LEU A 173 13.25 -15.79 -0.94
C LEU A 173 13.09 -14.98 -2.22
N ALA A 174 11.86 -14.72 -2.66
CA ALA A 174 11.60 -13.98 -3.90
C ALA A 174 12.08 -12.53 -3.82
N SER A 175 11.87 -11.84 -2.68
CA SER A 175 12.41 -10.49 -2.46
C SER A 175 13.93 -10.48 -2.39
N GLY A 176 14.53 -11.50 -1.75
CA GLY A 176 16.00 -11.68 -1.74
C GLY A 176 16.56 -11.82 -3.15
N ARG A 177 15.95 -12.67 -3.95
CA ARG A 177 16.37 -12.87 -5.34
C ARG A 177 16.27 -11.61 -6.20
N LEU A 178 15.26 -10.75 -5.96
CA LEU A 178 15.19 -9.44 -6.60
C LEU A 178 16.36 -8.54 -6.22
N ILE A 179 16.79 -8.57 -4.95
CA ILE A 179 17.91 -7.78 -4.44
C ILE A 179 19.24 -8.33 -4.97
N ASP A 180 19.38 -9.65 -5.10
CA ASP A 180 20.51 -10.25 -5.80
C ASP A 180 20.62 -9.73 -7.23
N GLY A 181 19.49 -9.63 -7.94
CA GLY A 181 19.45 -9.05 -9.28
C GLY A 181 19.90 -7.59 -9.35
N TRP A 182 19.60 -6.79 -8.30
CA TRP A 182 20.14 -5.43 -8.19
C TRP A 182 21.66 -5.44 -8.09
N THR A 183 22.22 -6.38 -7.36
CA THR A 183 23.68 -6.55 -7.20
C THR A 183 24.32 -7.10 -8.49
N GLU A 184 23.70 -8.08 -9.14
CA GLU A 184 24.18 -8.71 -10.37
C GLU A 184 24.33 -7.73 -11.53
N ILE A 185 23.44 -6.74 -11.64
CA ILE A 185 23.57 -5.67 -12.66
C ILE A 185 24.65 -4.65 -12.34
N GLY A 186 25.38 -4.79 -11.21
CA GLY A 186 26.41 -3.89 -10.74
C GLY A 186 25.89 -2.54 -10.23
N ALA A 187 24.66 -2.51 -9.75
CA ALA A 187 24.06 -1.29 -9.22
C ALA A 187 24.69 -0.85 -7.89
N PRO A 188 24.63 0.46 -7.54
CA PRO A 188 25.14 0.94 -6.25
C PRO A 188 24.52 0.20 -5.07
N PRO A 189 25.28 -0.05 -3.96
CA PRO A 189 24.85 -0.86 -2.83
C PRO A 189 23.92 -0.07 -1.88
N VAL A 190 22.80 0.42 -2.42
CA VAL A 190 21.78 1.22 -1.72
C VAL A 190 20.51 0.42 -1.43
N LEU A 191 20.55 -0.89 -1.66
CA LEU A 191 19.45 -1.80 -1.45
C LEU A 191 19.97 -3.09 -0.85
N THR A 192 19.43 -3.50 0.30
CA THR A 192 19.69 -4.80 0.93
C THR A 192 18.48 -5.27 1.71
N GLN A 193 18.44 -6.58 2.04
CA GLN A 193 17.43 -7.10 2.96
C GLN A 193 18.08 -7.65 4.22
N VAL A 194 17.29 -7.71 5.29
CA VAL A 194 17.53 -8.46 6.50
C VAL A 194 16.40 -9.46 6.71
N VAL A 195 16.74 -10.64 7.18
CA VAL A 195 15.82 -11.77 7.36
C VAL A 195 15.59 -12.00 8.84
N GLY A 196 14.33 -12.17 9.23
CA GLY A 196 14.00 -12.46 10.62
C GLY A 196 12.55 -12.14 10.96
N ARG A 197 12.25 -12.27 12.25
CA ARG A 197 10.89 -12.17 12.80
C ARG A 197 10.57 -10.74 13.28
N GLY A 198 9.66 -10.62 14.25
CA GLY A 198 9.22 -9.35 14.80
C GLY A 198 10.32 -8.47 15.38
N ASP A 199 11.33 -9.08 16.05
CA ASP A 199 12.45 -8.36 16.67
C ASP A 199 13.36 -7.72 15.62
N THR A 200 13.64 -8.43 14.52
CA THR A 200 14.34 -7.87 13.35
C THR A 200 13.55 -6.70 12.75
N GLY A 201 12.21 -6.85 12.67
CA GLY A 201 11.33 -5.76 12.21
C GLY A 201 11.38 -4.53 13.11
N ALA A 202 11.42 -4.71 14.42
CA ALA A 202 11.57 -3.61 15.38
C ALA A 202 12.93 -2.91 15.22
N ALA A 203 14.02 -3.67 15.04
CA ALA A 203 15.34 -3.10 14.77
C ALA A 203 15.38 -2.29 13.47
N VAL A 204 14.68 -2.74 12.41
CA VAL A 204 14.53 -1.95 11.15
C VAL A 204 13.79 -0.64 11.40
N VAL A 205 12.69 -0.63 12.19
CA VAL A 205 11.98 0.59 12.58
C VAL A 205 12.91 1.55 13.33
N ASP A 206 13.73 1.03 14.22
CA ASP A 206 14.67 1.84 14.99
C ASP A 206 15.83 2.38 14.14
N ALA A 207 16.27 1.65 13.13
CA ALA A 207 17.37 2.06 12.25
C ALA A 207 16.94 3.06 11.15
N ALA A 208 15.71 2.98 10.62
CA ALA A 208 15.25 3.76 9.47
C ALA A 208 14.93 5.24 9.80
N ASP A 209 14.97 6.12 8.78
CA ASP A 209 14.53 7.52 8.86
C ASP A 209 13.08 7.71 8.41
N PHE A 210 12.58 6.79 7.61
CA PHE A 210 11.19 6.66 7.19
C PHE A 210 10.82 5.18 7.21
N VAL A 211 9.63 4.84 7.71
CA VAL A 211 9.16 3.46 7.76
C VAL A 211 7.95 3.28 6.84
N GLN A 212 8.07 2.34 5.93
CA GLN A 212 6.95 1.83 5.14
C GLN A 212 6.61 0.43 5.62
N PHE A 213 5.41 0.24 6.09
CA PHE A 213 4.93 -1.05 6.57
C PHE A 213 3.66 -1.47 5.82
N THR A 214 3.60 -2.74 5.46
CA THR A 214 2.38 -3.41 5.01
C THR A 214 2.18 -4.67 5.84
N GLY A 215 0.98 -4.87 6.36
CA GLY A 215 0.68 -6.05 7.17
C GLY A 215 -0.55 -5.88 8.06
N SER A 216 -0.62 -6.65 9.16
CA SER A 216 -1.78 -6.61 10.04
C SER A 216 -1.95 -5.27 10.76
N THR A 217 -3.20 -4.88 11.01
CA THR A 217 -3.55 -3.66 11.77
C THR A 217 -2.92 -3.65 13.17
N ALA A 218 -2.85 -4.80 13.83
CA ALA A 218 -2.25 -4.92 15.16
C ALA A 218 -0.74 -4.60 15.15
N THR A 219 -0.01 -5.10 14.16
CA THR A 219 1.42 -4.81 13.99
C THR A 219 1.65 -3.36 13.55
N GLY A 220 0.84 -2.86 12.61
CA GLY A 220 0.91 -1.46 12.17
C GLY A 220 0.74 -0.46 13.30
N ARG A 221 -0.19 -0.71 14.23
CA ARG A 221 -0.34 0.13 15.43
C ARG A 221 0.91 0.16 16.28
N ARG A 222 1.56 -1.00 16.53
CA ARG A 222 2.82 -1.05 17.31
C ARG A 222 3.94 -0.27 16.62
N ILE A 223 4.07 -0.42 15.31
CA ILE A 223 5.05 0.34 14.51
C ILE A 223 4.74 1.84 14.56
N GLY A 224 3.47 2.24 14.38
CA GLY A 224 3.05 3.64 14.46
C GLY A 224 3.37 4.28 15.82
N VAL A 225 3.13 3.57 16.92
CA VAL A 225 3.51 4.02 18.27
C VAL A 225 5.02 4.20 18.36
N ARG A 226 5.81 3.21 17.91
CA ARG A 226 7.28 3.31 17.96
C ARG A 226 7.82 4.44 17.10
N CYS A 227 7.29 4.63 15.90
CA CYS A 227 7.67 5.76 15.03
C CYS A 227 7.34 7.12 15.68
N ALA A 228 6.19 7.22 16.36
CA ALA A 228 5.81 8.45 17.06
C ALA A 228 6.76 8.75 18.25
N GLU A 229 7.16 7.75 19.04
CA GLU A 229 8.17 7.91 20.09
C GLU A 229 9.49 8.43 19.55
N LEU A 230 9.89 8.00 18.36
CA LEU A 230 11.15 8.37 17.70
C LEU A 230 11.02 9.62 16.79
N LEU A 231 9.83 10.22 16.68
CA LEU A 231 9.49 11.32 15.76
C LEU A 231 9.84 10.99 14.31
N LYS A 232 9.67 9.73 13.90
CA LYS A 232 9.92 9.26 12.54
C LYS A 232 8.62 9.28 11.72
N PRO A 233 8.65 9.79 10.49
CA PRO A 233 7.54 9.65 9.57
C PRO A 233 7.38 8.20 9.13
N TYR A 234 6.12 7.82 8.85
CA TYR A 234 5.77 6.46 8.42
C TYR A 234 4.54 6.45 7.52
N SER A 235 4.37 5.34 6.82
CA SER A 235 3.16 5.02 6.06
C SER A 235 2.79 3.56 6.35
N LEU A 236 1.52 3.31 6.66
CA LEU A 236 0.99 2.01 7.02
C LEU A 236 -0.10 1.63 6.03
N GLU A 237 0.04 0.47 5.40
CA GLU A 237 -0.97 -0.18 4.58
C GLU A 237 -1.39 -1.46 5.30
N LEU A 238 -2.65 -1.53 5.71
CA LEU A 238 -3.12 -2.53 6.67
C LEU A 238 -4.23 -3.40 6.07
N GLY A 239 -4.98 -4.09 6.93
CA GLY A 239 -6.05 -4.98 6.49
C GLY A 239 -7.24 -4.27 5.86
N GLY A 240 -8.07 -5.06 5.20
CA GLY A 240 -9.33 -4.65 4.58
C GLY A 240 -10.48 -5.59 4.94
N LYS A 241 -11.71 -5.16 4.67
CA LYS A 241 -12.93 -5.97 4.65
C LYS A 241 -13.81 -5.46 3.52
N ASP A 242 -13.29 -5.55 2.31
CA ASP A 242 -13.77 -4.79 1.17
C ASP A 242 -15.13 -5.27 0.67
N PRO A 243 -16.10 -4.37 0.52
CA PRO A 243 -17.43 -4.70 0.04
C PRO A 243 -17.50 -4.70 -1.49
N ALA A 244 -18.30 -5.62 -2.04
CA ALA A 244 -18.85 -5.56 -3.38
C ALA A 244 -20.35 -5.27 -3.30
N ILE A 245 -20.84 -4.24 -3.99
CA ILE A 245 -22.25 -3.91 -4.12
C ILE A 245 -22.72 -4.26 -5.53
N VAL A 246 -23.70 -5.15 -5.65
CA VAL A 246 -24.28 -5.58 -6.92
C VAL A 246 -25.70 -5.03 -7.02
N LEU A 247 -25.88 -4.00 -7.83
CA LEU A 247 -27.19 -3.34 -8.02
C LEU A 247 -28.06 -4.10 -9.02
N GLU A 248 -29.36 -3.89 -8.97
CA GLU A 248 -30.37 -4.65 -9.74
C GLU A 248 -30.18 -4.59 -11.27
N ASP A 249 -29.52 -3.55 -11.78
CA ASP A 249 -29.23 -3.36 -13.20
C ASP A 249 -27.84 -3.88 -13.63
N ALA A 250 -27.10 -4.53 -12.71
CA ALA A 250 -25.75 -5.01 -12.99
C ALA A 250 -25.71 -6.02 -14.15
N ASP A 251 -24.58 -6.04 -14.88
CA ASP A 251 -24.25 -7.16 -15.74
C ASP A 251 -23.79 -8.33 -14.88
N LEU A 252 -24.67 -9.32 -14.73
CA LEU A 252 -24.44 -10.44 -13.81
C LEU A 252 -23.25 -11.31 -14.20
N ASP A 253 -23.02 -11.52 -15.49
CA ASP A 253 -21.88 -12.33 -15.95
C ASP A 253 -20.56 -11.64 -15.60
N ARG A 254 -20.49 -10.34 -15.84
CA ARG A 254 -19.32 -9.53 -15.47
C ARG A 254 -19.14 -9.45 -13.95
N ALA A 255 -20.20 -9.22 -13.19
CA ALA A 255 -20.16 -9.12 -11.74
C ALA A 255 -19.72 -10.45 -11.11
N VAL A 256 -20.29 -11.58 -11.53
CA VAL A 256 -19.92 -12.91 -11.05
C VAL A 256 -18.46 -13.23 -11.36
N ASN A 257 -17.99 -12.98 -12.59
CA ASN A 257 -16.59 -13.21 -12.95
C ASN A 257 -15.64 -12.33 -12.15
N GLY A 258 -15.94 -11.03 -12.03
CA GLY A 258 -15.10 -10.09 -11.29
C GLY A 258 -15.07 -10.38 -9.80
N ILE A 259 -16.23 -10.65 -9.17
CA ILE A 259 -16.31 -10.99 -7.74
C ILE A 259 -15.65 -12.34 -7.44
N THR A 260 -15.79 -13.34 -8.32
CA THR A 260 -15.10 -14.61 -8.16
C THR A 260 -13.58 -14.41 -8.17
N TRP A 261 -13.07 -13.68 -9.14
CA TRP A 261 -11.63 -13.40 -9.19
C TRP A 261 -11.19 -12.49 -8.04
N GLY A 262 -11.95 -11.43 -7.73
CA GLY A 262 -11.65 -10.50 -6.65
C GLY A 262 -11.68 -11.12 -5.25
N GLY A 263 -12.45 -12.19 -5.04
CA GLY A 263 -12.53 -12.89 -3.75
C GLY A 263 -11.62 -14.12 -3.64
N LEU A 264 -11.11 -14.65 -4.77
CA LEU A 264 -10.37 -15.92 -4.78
C LEU A 264 -8.95 -15.83 -5.36
N PHE A 265 -8.58 -14.72 -5.99
CA PHE A 265 -7.21 -14.47 -6.45
C PHE A 265 -6.22 -14.61 -5.29
N ASN A 266 -5.10 -15.29 -5.52
CA ASN A 266 -4.13 -15.63 -4.47
C ASN A 266 -4.78 -16.31 -3.24
N SER A 267 -5.78 -17.17 -3.48
CA SER A 267 -6.58 -17.85 -2.42
C SER A 267 -7.28 -16.86 -1.45
N GLY A 268 -7.71 -15.69 -1.97
CA GLY A 268 -8.34 -14.62 -1.17
C GLY A 268 -7.39 -13.84 -0.26
N GLN A 269 -6.09 -14.09 -0.34
CA GLN A 269 -5.07 -13.47 0.51
C GLN A 269 -4.60 -12.12 -0.06
N VAL A 270 -5.56 -11.22 -0.26
CA VAL A 270 -5.36 -9.88 -0.83
C VAL A 270 -5.98 -8.85 0.09
N CYS A 271 -5.25 -7.81 0.48
CA CYS A 271 -5.77 -6.76 1.37
C CYS A 271 -6.99 -6.02 0.80
N ILE A 272 -7.12 -5.99 -0.53
CA ILE A 272 -8.27 -5.46 -1.28
C ILE A 272 -9.15 -6.57 -1.87
N SER A 273 -9.14 -7.77 -1.30
CA SER A 273 -10.03 -8.89 -1.69
C SER A 273 -11.50 -8.51 -1.47
N VAL A 274 -12.36 -8.98 -2.36
CA VAL A 274 -13.81 -8.91 -2.12
C VAL A 274 -14.17 -9.86 -0.99
N GLU A 275 -14.35 -9.32 0.21
CA GLU A 275 -14.60 -10.08 1.43
C GLU A 275 -16.06 -10.04 1.92
N ARG A 276 -16.91 -9.20 1.31
CA ARG A 276 -18.35 -9.07 1.60
C ARG A 276 -19.08 -8.70 0.32
N VAL A 277 -20.14 -9.45 -0.01
CA VAL A 277 -20.94 -9.17 -1.21
C VAL A 277 -22.37 -8.83 -0.81
N TYR A 278 -22.83 -7.62 -1.17
CA TYR A 278 -24.20 -7.14 -0.97
C TYR A 278 -24.92 -7.12 -2.31
N VAL A 279 -25.99 -7.92 -2.45
CA VAL A 279 -26.71 -8.10 -3.71
C VAL A 279 -28.13 -7.61 -3.56
N ALA A 280 -28.58 -6.76 -4.48
CA ALA A 280 -29.95 -6.26 -4.53
C ALA A 280 -30.96 -7.42 -4.63
N ALA A 281 -32.05 -7.37 -3.84
CA ALA A 281 -33.02 -8.45 -3.70
C ALA A 281 -33.59 -8.98 -5.04
N PRO A 282 -33.89 -8.16 -6.06
CA PRO A 282 -34.46 -8.64 -7.32
C PRO A 282 -33.59 -9.60 -8.12
N ILE A 283 -32.26 -9.53 -7.94
CA ILE A 283 -31.28 -10.30 -8.72
C ILE A 283 -30.52 -11.34 -7.86
N TYR A 284 -30.80 -11.38 -6.57
CA TYR A 284 -30.03 -12.16 -5.59
C TYR A 284 -29.95 -13.64 -5.94
N ASP A 285 -31.10 -14.26 -6.19
CA ASP A 285 -31.15 -15.73 -6.41
C ASP A 285 -30.41 -16.12 -7.68
N GLU A 286 -30.54 -15.34 -8.76
CA GLU A 286 -29.82 -15.57 -10.01
C GLU A 286 -28.32 -15.34 -9.83
N PHE A 287 -27.91 -14.27 -9.13
CA PHE A 287 -26.51 -13.99 -8.84
C PHE A 287 -25.87 -15.13 -8.05
N VAL A 288 -26.51 -15.59 -6.97
CA VAL A 288 -26.04 -16.69 -6.11
C VAL A 288 -25.90 -17.98 -6.90
N GLN A 289 -26.88 -18.31 -7.76
CA GLN A 289 -26.83 -19.48 -8.61
C GLN A 289 -25.62 -19.46 -9.55
N ARG A 290 -25.41 -18.34 -10.25
CA ARG A 290 -24.27 -18.16 -11.18
C ARG A 290 -22.94 -18.18 -10.45
N LEU A 291 -22.81 -17.47 -9.33
CA LEU A 291 -21.59 -17.45 -8.50
C LEU A 291 -21.22 -18.85 -8.01
N THR A 292 -22.21 -19.59 -7.47
CA THR A 292 -22.00 -20.95 -6.97
C THR A 292 -21.56 -21.91 -8.09
N ALA A 293 -22.16 -21.81 -9.26
CA ALA A 293 -21.78 -22.60 -10.42
C ALA A 293 -20.35 -22.29 -10.88
N LYS A 294 -19.99 -20.99 -10.91
CA LYS A 294 -18.64 -20.53 -11.26
C LYS A 294 -17.59 -21.07 -10.29
N VAL A 295 -17.79 -20.87 -8.98
CA VAL A 295 -16.85 -21.29 -7.93
C VAL A 295 -16.71 -22.82 -7.89
N ARG A 296 -17.81 -23.59 -8.08
CA ARG A 296 -17.78 -25.06 -8.14
C ARG A 296 -16.95 -25.57 -9.30
N GLY A 297 -16.86 -24.83 -10.39
CA GLY A 297 -16.07 -25.19 -11.58
C GLY A 297 -14.57 -24.92 -11.45
N LEU A 298 -14.11 -24.25 -10.37
CA LEU A 298 -12.69 -23.98 -10.17
C LEU A 298 -11.95 -25.20 -9.66
N SER A 299 -10.73 -25.38 -10.15
CA SER A 299 -9.80 -26.41 -9.69
C SER A 299 -8.87 -25.88 -8.61
N GLN A 300 -8.66 -26.67 -7.55
CA GLN A 300 -7.72 -26.32 -6.48
C GLN A 300 -6.45 -27.15 -6.62
N ALA A 301 -5.35 -26.51 -6.99
CA ALA A 301 -4.04 -27.12 -7.09
C ALA A 301 -2.96 -26.03 -7.30
N THR A 302 -1.72 -26.30 -6.88
CA THR A 302 -0.55 -25.47 -7.24
C THR A 302 0.08 -25.90 -8.57
N ALA A 303 -0.23 -27.10 -9.03
CA ALA A 303 0.26 -27.64 -10.30
C ALA A 303 -0.35 -26.90 -11.50
N VAL A 304 0.19 -27.16 -12.70
CA VAL A 304 -0.33 -26.62 -13.96
C VAL A 304 -1.81 -26.99 -14.11
N GLY A 305 -2.65 -25.99 -14.33
CA GLY A 305 -4.11 -26.14 -14.47
C GLY A 305 -4.91 -25.88 -13.19
N GLY A 306 -4.28 -25.54 -12.06
CA GLY A 306 -4.99 -25.04 -10.87
C GLY A 306 -5.45 -23.59 -11.05
N ASP A 307 -6.65 -23.28 -10.52
CA ASP A 307 -7.21 -21.94 -10.48
C ASP A 307 -6.97 -21.27 -9.11
N VAL A 308 -7.00 -22.04 -8.01
CA VAL A 308 -6.81 -21.57 -6.65
C VAL A 308 -5.73 -22.41 -5.96
N GLY A 309 -4.69 -21.77 -5.44
CA GLY A 309 -3.54 -22.41 -4.83
C GLY A 309 -3.72 -22.72 -3.32
N ALA A 310 -2.59 -23.04 -2.67
CA ALA A 310 -2.54 -23.13 -1.22
C ALA A 310 -2.53 -21.73 -0.58
N MET A 311 -2.93 -21.65 0.68
CA MET A 311 -2.72 -20.49 1.54
C MET A 311 -1.31 -20.54 2.13
N VAL A 312 -0.69 -19.39 2.36
CA VAL A 312 0.72 -19.34 2.78
C VAL A 312 0.94 -19.97 4.15
N THR A 313 0.05 -19.75 5.11
CA THR A 313 0.26 -20.25 6.48
C THR A 313 -0.90 -21.13 6.96
N ALA A 314 -0.58 -22.12 7.78
CA ALA A 314 -1.59 -22.95 8.45
C ALA A 314 -2.51 -22.13 9.37
N ASN A 315 -1.96 -21.12 10.05
CA ASN A 315 -2.75 -20.22 10.88
C ASN A 315 -3.85 -19.49 10.08
N GLN A 316 -3.54 -19.12 8.83
CA GLN A 316 -4.53 -18.46 7.97
C GLN A 316 -5.61 -19.43 7.51
N VAL A 317 -5.29 -20.69 7.26
CA VAL A 317 -6.28 -21.77 7.03
C VAL A 317 -7.19 -21.92 8.24
N ASP A 318 -6.63 -21.90 9.46
CA ASP A 318 -7.42 -22.00 10.71
C ASP A 318 -8.36 -20.80 10.91
N ILE A 319 -7.96 -19.58 10.46
CA ILE A 319 -8.82 -18.40 10.51
C ILE A 319 -10.00 -18.56 9.54
N ALA A 320 -9.75 -18.97 8.30
CA ALA A 320 -10.80 -19.20 7.31
C ALA A 320 -11.79 -20.27 7.77
N ASP A 321 -11.29 -21.39 8.29
CA ASP A 321 -12.10 -22.49 8.82
C ASP A 321 -12.98 -22.05 9.99
N ARG A 322 -12.43 -21.30 10.97
CA ARG A 322 -13.21 -20.74 12.07
C ARG A 322 -14.30 -19.79 11.58
N HIS A 323 -13.99 -18.86 10.66
CA HIS A 323 -14.99 -17.91 10.17
C HIS A 323 -16.15 -18.61 9.46
N VAL A 324 -15.87 -19.67 8.70
CA VAL A 324 -16.91 -20.48 8.04
C VAL A 324 -17.72 -21.27 9.08
N THR A 325 -17.04 -21.91 10.04
CA THR A 325 -17.69 -22.69 11.10
C THR A 325 -18.60 -21.81 11.97
N ASP A 326 -18.11 -20.62 12.39
CA ASP A 326 -18.88 -19.66 13.19
C ASP A 326 -20.10 -19.13 12.41
N ALA A 327 -19.95 -18.86 11.12
CA ALA A 327 -21.04 -18.43 10.26
C ALA A 327 -22.13 -19.50 10.15
N VAL A 328 -21.75 -20.77 9.93
CA VAL A 328 -22.70 -21.90 9.87
C VAL A 328 -23.39 -22.11 11.20
N ALA A 329 -22.67 -22.03 12.31
CA ALA A 329 -23.26 -22.11 13.66
C ALA A 329 -24.27 -20.97 13.94
N SER A 330 -24.07 -19.83 13.25
CA SER A 330 -24.96 -18.66 13.32
C SER A 330 -26.09 -18.66 12.30
N GLY A 331 -26.26 -19.74 11.51
CA GLY A 331 -27.37 -19.92 10.57
C GLY A 331 -27.03 -19.72 9.09
N ALA A 332 -25.79 -19.35 8.74
CA ALA A 332 -25.36 -19.28 7.35
C ALA A 332 -25.29 -20.69 6.70
N ARG A 333 -25.38 -20.72 5.37
CA ARG A 333 -25.26 -21.97 4.59
C ARG A 333 -24.07 -21.92 3.65
N VAL A 334 -23.30 -23.00 3.64
CA VAL A 334 -22.25 -23.24 2.62
C VAL A 334 -22.88 -23.83 1.38
N LEU A 335 -22.73 -23.18 0.22
CA LEU A 335 -23.22 -23.70 -1.07
C LEU A 335 -22.14 -24.47 -1.85
N VAL A 336 -20.88 -24.14 -1.61
CA VAL A 336 -19.70 -24.81 -2.18
C VAL A 336 -18.50 -24.55 -1.26
N GLY A 337 -17.57 -25.52 -1.19
CA GLY A 337 -16.35 -25.39 -0.37
C GLY A 337 -16.58 -25.58 1.12
N GLY A 338 -16.00 -24.74 1.96
CA GLY A 338 -16.13 -24.74 3.42
C GLY A 338 -15.31 -25.83 4.11
N THR A 339 -14.30 -26.40 3.45
CA THR A 339 -13.51 -27.49 4.02
C THR A 339 -12.02 -27.27 3.80
N ARG A 340 -11.24 -27.66 4.79
CA ARG A 340 -9.77 -27.74 4.66
C ARG A 340 -9.33 -29.07 4.07
N ALA A 341 -8.24 -29.11 3.33
CA ALA A 341 -7.65 -30.34 2.85
C ALA A 341 -6.96 -31.10 4.00
N ALA A 342 -6.77 -32.40 3.80
CA ALA A 342 -6.06 -33.27 4.76
C ALA A 342 -4.55 -32.99 4.81
N THR A 343 -3.99 -32.48 3.71
CA THR A 343 -2.54 -32.18 3.56
C THR A 343 -2.35 -30.82 2.90
N GLY A 344 -1.26 -30.13 3.25
CA GLY A 344 -0.96 -28.80 2.78
C GLY A 344 -1.94 -27.74 3.31
N ASN A 345 -1.62 -26.49 3.02
CA ASN A 345 -2.41 -25.34 3.49
C ASN A 345 -3.56 -25.00 2.51
N PHE A 346 -4.37 -26.00 2.14
CA PHE A 346 -5.49 -25.78 1.23
C PHE A 346 -6.79 -25.61 1.98
N PHE A 347 -7.56 -24.60 1.61
CA PHE A 347 -8.95 -24.39 2.02
C PHE A 347 -9.81 -24.23 0.76
N ALA A 348 -10.87 -25.00 0.64
CA ALA A 348 -11.69 -25.03 -0.57
C ALA A 348 -12.35 -23.67 -0.85
N PRO A 349 -12.35 -23.18 -2.10
CA PRO A 349 -13.08 -21.96 -2.49
C PRO A 349 -14.53 -22.04 -2.05
N THR A 350 -14.96 -21.05 -1.26
CA THR A 350 -16.18 -21.14 -0.46
C THR A 350 -17.16 -20.03 -0.79
N VAL A 351 -18.43 -20.39 -0.98
CA VAL A 351 -19.56 -19.45 -1.07
C VAL A 351 -20.48 -19.66 0.13
N LEU A 352 -20.70 -18.57 0.91
CA LEU A 352 -21.61 -18.52 2.04
C LEU A 352 -22.83 -17.66 1.69
N VAL A 353 -24.01 -18.13 2.05
CA VAL A 353 -25.28 -17.38 1.93
C VAL A 353 -26.02 -17.39 3.26
N ASP A 354 -27.12 -16.63 3.33
CA ASP A 354 -27.90 -16.43 4.55
C ASP A 354 -27.02 -15.90 5.70
N VAL A 355 -26.00 -15.13 5.34
CA VAL A 355 -25.14 -14.46 6.31
C VAL A 355 -25.82 -13.21 6.86
N ASP A 356 -25.61 -12.97 8.13
CA ASP A 356 -25.99 -11.73 8.82
C ASP A 356 -24.78 -10.83 8.97
N HIS A 357 -24.98 -9.51 8.88
CA HIS A 357 -23.90 -8.53 8.94
C HIS A 357 -23.10 -8.57 10.25
N THR A 358 -23.66 -9.13 11.33
CA THR A 358 -22.98 -9.26 12.64
C THR A 358 -22.03 -10.46 12.71
N MET A 359 -22.10 -11.39 11.76
CA MET A 359 -21.26 -12.59 11.73
C MET A 359 -19.79 -12.24 11.53
N THR A 360 -18.89 -13.02 12.12
CA THR A 360 -17.44 -12.83 12.03
C THR A 360 -16.94 -12.75 10.58
N CYS A 361 -17.48 -13.60 9.69
CA CYS A 361 -17.16 -13.58 8.25
C CYS A 361 -17.58 -12.29 7.53
N MET A 362 -18.41 -11.44 8.12
CA MET A 362 -18.84 -10.15 7.57
C MET A 362 -18.12 -8.95 8.21
N THR A 363 -17.61 -9.10 9.44
CA THR A 363 -17.05 -7.99 10.22
C THR A 363 -15.55 -8.04 10.39
N LYS A 364 -14.92 -9.22 10.32
CA LYS A 364 -13.48 -9.39 10.47
C LYS A 364 -12.85 -9.85 9.17
N GLU A 365 -11.63 -9.37 8.91
CA GLU A 365 -10.84 -9.80 7.75
C GLU A 365 -10.63 -11.32 7.80
N THR A 366 -11.04 -12.03 6.75
CA THR A 366 -10.87 -13.49 6.64
C THR A 366 -9.54 -13.82 5.97
N PHE A 367 -9.14 -13.02 4.97
CA PHE A 367 -7.91 -13.18 4.21
C PHE A 367 -7.72 -14.62 3.68
N GLY A 368 -8.80 -15.17 3.14
CA GLY A 368 -8.90 -16.55 2.67
C GLY A 368 -9.97 -16.70 1.58
N PRO A 369 -10.08 -17.88 0.93
CA PRO A 369 -10.88 -18.07 -0.27
C PRO A 369 -12.38 -18.22 0.06
N THR A 370 -12.99 -17.20 0.68
CA THR A 370 -14.39 -17.20 1.08
C THR A 370 -15.14 -15.98 0.53
N ILE A 371 -16.33 -16.20 0.00
CA ILE A 371 -17.20 -15.17 -0.57
C ILE A 371 -18.56 -15.24 0.16
N PRO A 372 -18.75 -14.50 1.26
CA PRO A 372 -20.05 -14.36 1.90
C PRO A 372 -20.95 -13.39 1.13
N VAL A 373 -22.19 -13.80 0.85
CA VAL A 373 -23.17 -13.08 0.04
C VAL A 373 -24.42 -12.78 0.84
N MET A 374 -24.73 -11.50 1.01
CA MET A 374 -25.88 -11.00 1.73
C MET A 374 -26.89 -10.34 0.80
N LYS A 375 -28.16 -10.71 0.92
CA LYS A 375 -29.26 -10.04 0.23
C LYS A 375 -29.56 -8.69 0.90
N VAL A 376 -29.71 -7.64 0.12
CA VAL A 376 -30.10 -6.31 0.59
C VAL A 376 -31.34 -5.81 -0.13
N PRO A 377 -32.24 -5.06 0.52
CA PRO A 377 -33.45 -4.57 -0.12
C PRO A 377 -33.19 -3.55 -1.22
N ASP A 378 -32.20 -2.69 -1.03
CA ASP A 378 -31.91 -1.55 -1.93
C ASP A 378 -30.45 -1.06 -1.82
N GLU A 379 -30.14 -0.03 -2.62
CA GLU A 379 -28.84 0.64 -2.68
C GLU A 379 -28.43 1.30 -1.37
N ASP A 380 -29.39 1.93 -0.68
CA ASP A 380 -29.09 2.67 0.55
C ASP A 380 -28.67 1.74 1.69
N GLU A 381 -29.32 0.59 1.81
CA GLU A 381 -28.94 -0.43 2.78
C GLU A 381 -27.60 -1.06 2.43
N ALA A 382 -27.33 -1.33 1.13
CA ALA A 382 -26.01 -1.81 0.67
C ALA A 382 -24.89 -0.85 1.08
N ILE A 383 -25.06 0.44 0.84
CA ILE A 383 -24.08 1.48 1.21
C ILE A 383 -23.92 1.56 2.73
N ARG A 384 -25.03 1.55 3.48
CA ARG A 384 -24.99 1.60 4.94
C ARG A 384 -24.16 0.45 5.53
N LEU A 385 -24.43 -0.78 5.08
CA LEU A 385 -23.72 -1.98 5.54
C LEU A 385 -22.27 -2.01 5.04
N ALA A 386 -22.00 -1.53 3.81
CA ALA A 386 -20.64 -1.42 3.30
C ALA A 386 -19.78 -0.50 4.17
N ASN A 387 -20.34 0.62 4.64
CA ASN A 387 -19.67 1.61 5.48
C ASN A 387 -19.56 1.20 6.95
N ASP A 388 -20.43 0.26 7.40
CA ASP A 388 -20.40 -0.29 8.76
C ASP A 388 -19.26 -1.31 8.91
N SER A 389 -18.05 -0.79 8.97
CA SER A 389 -16.80 -1.55 9.10
C SER A 389 -15.72 -0.71 9.74
N ASP A 390 -14.87 -1.37 10.52
CA ASP A 390 -13.63 -0.79 11.04
C ASP A 390 -12.61 -0.50 9.91
N TYR A 391 -12.74 -1.17 8.78
CA TYR A 391 -11.87 -1.09 7.61
C TYR A 391 -12.47 -0.21 6.51
N ALA A 392 -11.60 0.34 5.66
CA ALA A 392 -12.01 1.14 4.52
C ALA A 392 -10.86 1.24 3.50
N LEU A 393 -10.44 0.11 2.91
CA LEU A 393 -9.32 0.06 1.98
C LEU A 393 -9.80 0.21 0.54
N SER A 394 -10.61 -0.72 0.05
CA SER A 394 -11.20 -0.66 -1.29
C SER A 394 -12.67 -1.11 -1.29
N ALA A 395 -13.37 -0.81 -2.36
CA ALA A 395 -14.74 -1.26 -2.60
C ALA A 395 -14.99 -1.46 -4.10
N THR A 396 -16.01 -2.23 -4.46
CA THR A 396 -16.43 -2.39 -5.85
C THR A 396 -17.94 -2.26 -6.00
N VAL A 397 -18.38 -1.61 -7.10
CA VAL A 397 -19.79 -1.33 -7.40
C VAL A 397 -20.12 -1.84 -8.81
N TRP A 398 -21.16 -2.65 -8.92
CA TRP A 398 -21.61 -3.27 -10.16
C TRP A 398 -22.96 -2.72 -10.60
N THR A 399 -23.00 -2.04 -11.72
CA THR A 399 -24.20 -1.41 -12.31
C THR A 399 -23.96 -1.07 -13.79
N ARG A 400 -24.98 -1.12 -14.63
CA ARG A 400 -24.88 -0.64 -16.01
C ARG A 400 -24.95 0.89 -16.12
N ASP A 401 -25.55 1.56 -15.13
CA ASP A 401 -25.56 3.04 -15.06
C ASP A 401 -24.27 3.57 -14.42
N ARG A 402 -23.32 4.01 -15.25
CA ARG A 402 -22.03 4.58 -14.80
C ARG A 402 -22.21 5.79 -13.88
N ALA A 403 -23.22 6.63 -14.13
CA ALA A 403 -23.47 7.81 -13.30
C ALA A 403 -23.98 7.40 -11.92
N ARG A 404 -24.82 6.36 -11.85
CA ARG A 404 -25.25 5.73 -10.59
C ARG A 404 -24.03 5.15 -9.86
N GLY A 405 -23.19 4.39 -10.54
CA GLY A 405 -21.96 3.86 -9.97
C GLY A 405 -21.06 4.95 -9.33
N GLN A 406 -20.92 6.10 -9.98
CA GLN A 406 -20.17 7.23 -9.42
C GLN A 406 -20.87 7.85 -8.20
N ARG A 407 -22.21 7.95 -8.20
CA ARG A 407 -22.96 8.44 -7.02
C ARG A 407 -22.81 7.50 -5.82
N VAL A 408 -22.89 6.19 -6.05
CA VAL A 408 -22.66 5.17 -5.00
C VAL A 408 -21.22 5.26 -4.49
N ALA A 409 -20.24 5.31 -5.40
CA ALA A 409 -18.83 5.41 -5.04
C ALA A 409 -18.52 6.63 -4.15
N ALA A 410 -19.18 7.78 -4.42
CA ALA A 410 -19.02 9.00 -3.62
C ALA A 410 -19.60 8.89 -2.19
N ARG A 411 -20.40 7.85 -1.90
CA ARG A 411 -21.01 7.61 -0.58
C ARG A 411 -20.32 6.50 0.20
N LEU A 412 -19.34 5.81 -0.42
CA LEU A 412 -18.62 4.71 0.23
C LEU A 412 -17.40 5.22 0.99
N ASP A 413 -17.25 4.74 2.22
CA ASP A 413 -16.03 4.89 3.02
C ASP A 413 -15.00 3.88 2.51
N ALA A 414 -14.21 4.26 1.52
CA ALA A 414 -13.12 3.45 1.00
C ALA A 414 -12.03 4.34 0.37
N GLY A 415 -10.78 3.96 0.56
CA GLY A 415 -9.65 4.66 -0.07
C GLY A 415 -9.64 4.54 -1.59
N ALA A 416 -10.23 3.48 -2.13
CA ALA A 416 -10.43 3.28 -3.57
C ALA A 416 -11.80 2.65 -3.86
N VAL A 417 -12.41 3.02 -5.00
CA VAL A 417 -13.64 2.38 -5.47
C VAL A 417 -13.51 2.03 -6.95
N ASN A 418 -13.73 0.76 -7.29
CA ASN A 418 -13.77 0.28 -8.65
C ASN A 418 -15.24 0.15 -9.12
N ILE A 419 -15.55 0.61 -10.33
CA ILE A 419 -16.90 0.49 -10.91
C ILE A 419 -16.86 -0.54 -12.04
N ASN A 420 -17.64 -1.61 -11.90
CA ASN A 420 -17.67 -2.76 -12.82
C ASN A 420 -16.30 -3.41 -13.02
N ASP A 421 -15.45 -3.37 -12.01
CA ASP A 421 -14.11 -3.95 -12.02
C ASP A 421 -13.65 -4.27 -10.60
N VAL A 422 -12.51 -5.00 -10.49
CA VAL A 422 -11.80 -5.27 -9.24
C VAL A 422 -10.31 -5.02 -9.46
N PHE A 423 -9.58 -4.59 -8.43
CA PHE A 423 -8.13 -4.40 -8.42
C PHE A 423 -7.56 -3.36 -9.41
N SER A 424 -8.37 -2.72 -10.27
CA SER A 424 -7.88 -1.72 -11.22
C SER A 424 -7.17 -0.55 -10.56
N ASN A 425 -7.55 -0.19 -9.34
CA ASN A 425 -6.88 0.83 -8.54
C ASN A 425 -5.43 0.46 -8.19
N LEU A 426 -5.09 -0.84 -8.09
CA LEU A 426 -3.74 -1.31 -7.81
C LEU A 426 -2.78 -1.03 -8.98
N PHE A 427 -3.27 -1.20 -10.21
CA PHE A 427 -2.47 -0.97 -11.43
C PHE A 427 -2.48 0.48 -11.89
N ALA A 428 -3.33 1.32 -11.30
CA ALA A 428 -3.39 2.75 -11.62
C ALA A 428 -2.34 3.54 -10.84
N THR A 429 -1.06 3.42 -11.22
CA THR A 429 0.10 4.01 -10.53
C THR A 429 0.01 5.51 -10.26
N THR A 430 -0.84 6.22 -11.02
CA THR A 430 -1.11 7.66 -10.86
C THR A 430 -2.20 7.98 -9.85
N LEU A 431 -3.01 6.99 -9.43
CA LEU A 431 -4.00 7.14 -8.37
C LEU A 431 -3.39 6.76 -7.02
N PRO A 432 -3.78 7.45 -5.93
CA PRO A 432 -3.34 7.05 -4.61
C PRO A 432 -3.97 5.69 -4.23
N HIS A 433 -3.17 4.86 -3.58
CA HIS A 433 -3.62 3.64 -2.91
C HIS A 433 -3.43 3.87 -1.41
N ASN A 434 -4.51 4.00 -0.67
CA ASN A 434 -4.48 4.34 0.75
C ASN A 434 -5.68 3.79 1.48
N GLY A 435 -5.47 3.31 2.69
CA GLY A 435 -6.54 2.91 3.60
C GLY A 435 -7.08 4.08 4.40
N TRP A 436 -8.40 4.10 4.61
CA TRP A 436 -9.07 4.95 5.60
C TRP A 436 -9.37 4.13 6.86
N LYS A 437 -9.90 4.75 7.90
CA LYS A 437 -10.21 4.10 9.19
C LYS A 437 -9.02 3.26 9.69
N GLN A 438 -9.20 1.97 9.95
CA GLN A 438 -8.15 1.07 10.42
C GLN A 438 -7.34 0.40 9.30
N SER A 439 -7.62 0.72 8.05
CA SER A 439 -6.91 0.16 6.89
C SER A 439 -5.61 0.87 6.54
N GLY A 440 -5.27 1.99 7.17
CA GLY A 440 -3.96 2.58 6.92
C GLY A 440 -3.78 4.02 7.39
N VAL A 441 -2.55 4.49 7.25
CA VAL A 441 -2.11 5.89 7.47
C VAL A 441 -1.08 6.25 6.40
N GLY A 442 -1.26 7.38 5.74
CA GLY A 442 -0.44 7.75 4.59
C GLY A 442 -1.04 7.23 3.29
N ALA A 443 -0.23 7.11 2.26
CA ALA A 443 -0.65 6.52 0.98
C ALA A 443 0.52 5.94 0.21
N ARG A 444 0.19 5.04 -0.72
CA ARG A 444 1.05 4.49 -1.75
C ARG A 444 0.65 5.03 -3.11
N LEU A 445 1.51 4.91 -4.12
CA LEU A 445 1.23 5.32 -5.48
C LEU A 445 0.81 6.80 -5.57
N GLY A 446 -0.10 7.18 -6.47
CA GLY A 446 -0.53 8.57 -6.63
C GLY A 446 0.51 9.46 -7.34
N GLY A 447 1.29 8.90 -8.25
CA GLY A 447 2.27 9.62 -9.04
C GLY A 447 3.31 10.33 -8.18
N ALA A 448 3.32 11.67 -8.23
CA ALA A 448 4.27 12.48 -7.45
C ALA A 448 4.15 12.28 -5.93
N TYR A 449 2.94 12.07 -5.43
CA TYR A 449 2.70 11.86 -4.01
C TYR A 449 3.41 10.62 -3.48
N GLY A 450 3.27 9.48 -4.18
CA GLY A 450 3.88 8.20 -3.81
C GLY A 450 5.40 8.23 -3.78
N LEU A 451 6.04 9.10 -4.60
CA LEU A 451 7.48 9.31 -4.56
C LEU A 451 7.88 10.32 -3.49
N ARG A 452 7.18 11.47 -3.41
CA ARG A 452 7.52 12.58 -2.50
C ARG A 452 7.38 12.23 -1.02
N LYS A 453 6.58 11.21 -0.67
CA LYS A 453 6.50 10.73 0.73
C LYS A 453 7.86 10.26 1.26
N TYR A 454 8.76 9.82 0.39
CA TYR A 454 10.14 9.44 0.73
C TYR A 454 11.11 10.62 0.77
N CYS A 455 10.59 11.85 0.69
CA CYS A 455 11.38 13.08 0.74
C CYS A 455 10.95 13.97 1.90
N ARG A 456 11.93 14.68 2.45
CA ARG A 456 11.70 15.83 3.33
C ARG A 456 11.46 17.04 2.44
N THR A 457 10.43 17.83 2.79
CA THR A 457 10.12 19.08 2.09
C THR A 457 10.85 20.24 2.71
N GLN A 458 11.46 21.10 1.88
CA GLN A 458 12.11 22.33 2.31
C GLN A 458 11.44 23.52 1.64
N ALA A 459 10.93 24.47 2.43
CA ALA A 459 10.45 25.76 1.92
C ALA A 459 11.63 26.69 1.68
N VAL A 460 11.78 27.17 0.44
CA VAL A 460 12.86 28.08 0.07
C VAL A 460 12.29 29.41 -0.39
N THR A 461 12.85 30.50 0.15
CA THR A 461 12.51 31.88 -0.24
C THR A 461 13.74 32.59 -0.73
N VAL A 462 13.67 33.18 -1.93
CA VAL A 462 14.78 33.93 -2.53
C VAL A 462 14.29 35.31 -2.92
N PRO A 463 15.00 36.38 -2.58
CA PRO A 463 14.66 37.74 -3.04
C PRO A 463 14.61 37.79 -4.59
N ARG A 464 13.60 38.48 -5.15
CA ARG A 464 13.50 38.72 -6.60
C ARG A 464 14.30 39.91 -7.07
N VAL A 465 14.60 40.81 -6.14
CA VAL A 465 15.37 42.04 -6.41
C VAL A 465 16.57 42.07 -5.47
N PRO A 466 17.64 42.83 -5.83
CA PRO A 466 18.77 42.98 -4.93
C PRO A 466 18.32 43.44 -3.54
N THR A 467 18.83 42.81 -2.52
CA THR A 467 18.50 43.12 -1.13
C THR A 467 19.24 44.34 -0.64
N LEU A 468 18.56 45.22 0.06
CA LEU A 468 19.19 46.29 0.83
C LEU A 468 19.94 45.73 2.04
N GLY A 469 20.91 46.44 2.58
CA GLY A 469 21.66 46.02 3.76
C GLY A 469 20.81 45.83 5.04
N SER A 470 19.56 46.28 5.01
CA SER A 470 18.61 46.15 6.13
C SER A 470 17.18 46.19 5.63
N GLU A 471 16.32 45.32 6.17
CA GLU A 471 14.87 45.32 5.94
C GLU A 471 14.17 46.25 6.93
N LEU A 472 12.97 46.74 6.58
CA LEU A 472 12.17 47.63 7.39
C LEU A 472 11.85 47.04 8.79
N THR A 473 11.72 45.74 8.87
CA THR A 473 11.38 44.98 10.08
C THR A 473 12.59 44.52 10.90
N TRP A 474 13.82 44.82 10.45
CA TRP A 474 15.06 44.41 11.14
C TRP A 474 15.58 45.49 12.14
N TYR A 475 16.42 45.04 13.06
CA TYR A 475 17.09 45.97 14.02
C TYR A 475 18.08 46.93 13.32
N PRO A 476 18.32 48.11 13.92
CA PRO A 476 17.67 48.67 15.13
C PRO A 476 16.29 49.22 14.80
N TYR A 477 15.36 49.12 15.78
CA TYR A 477 14.04 49.74 15.69
C TYR A 477 14.14 51.24 15.95
N SER A 478 13.39 52.03 15.19
CA SER A 478 13.19 53.45 15.44
C SER A 478 11.71 53.82 15.35
N GLN A 479 11.31 54.94 15.96
CA GLN A 479 9.92 55.38 15.88
C GLN A 479 9.42 55.56 14.46
N ARG A 480 10.27 56.05 13.55
CA ARG A 480 9.94 56.21 12.12
C ARG A 480 9.74 54.84 11.47
N ARG A 481 10.66 53.89 11.66
CA ARG A 481 10.54 52.51 11.10
C ARG A 481 9.28 51.83 11.63
N THR A 482 8.99 51.96 12.95
CA THR A 482 7.79 51.38 13.56
C THR A 482 6.51 51.98 12.96
N ALA A 483 6.46 53.28 12.71
CA ALA A 483 5.31 53.94 12.10
C ALA A 483 5.07 53.50 10.68
N VAL A 484 6.14 53.36 9.84
CA VAL A 484 6.09 52.89 8.48
C VAL A 484 5.68 51.39 8.46
N THR A 485 6.28 50.56 9.33
CA THR A 485 5.91 49.15 9.46
C THR A 485 4.42 48.98 9.82
N ARG A 486 3.93 49.80 10.78
CA ARG A 486 2.50 49.82 11.14
C ARG A 486 1.61 50.18 9.96
N TRP A 487 1.99 51.18 9.19
CA TRP A 487 1.23 51.58 7.99
C TRP A 487 1.22 50.48 6.93
N VAL A 488 2.39 49.88 6.60
CA VAL A 488 2.51 48.75 5.65
C VAL A 488 1.69 47.57 6.10
N LEU A 489 1.81 47.12 7.35
CA LEU A 489 1.07 45.98 7.88
C LEU A 489 -0.45 46.22 7.85
N ARG A 490 -0.90 47.45 8.19
CA ARG A 490 -2.32 47.80 8.05
C ARG A 490 -2.80 47.78 6.61
N ALA A 491 -2.02 48.33 5.68
CA ALA A 491 -2.35 48.36 4.27
C ALA A 491 -2.44 46.91 3.69
N VAL A 492 -1.55 46.02 4.15
CA VAL A 492 -1.54 44.60 3.76
C VAL A 492 -2.71 43.81 4.36
N ALA A 493 -3.03 44.06 5.64
CA ALA A 493 -4.08 43.36 6.35
C ALA A 493 -5.51 43.75 5.92
N ASN A 494 -5.69 44.97 5.37
CA ASN A 494 -6.98 45.45 4.93
C ASN A 494 -7.38 44.87 3.54
N ARG A 495 -8.59 44.36 3.44
CA ARG A 495 -9.12 43.73 2.19
C ARG A 495 -9.59 44.74 1.15
N GLY A 496 -9.90 45.98 1.53
CA GLY A 496 -10.37 47.03 0.63
C GLY A 496 -9.25 47.97 0.16
N VAL A 497 -9.22 48.39 -1.11
CA VAL A 497 -8.20 49.30 -1.65
C VAL A 497 -8.14 50.62 -0.87
N ALA A 498 -9.30 51.24 -0.59
CA ALA A 498 -9.40 52.47 0.16
C ALA A 498 -8.87 52.33 1.62
N ALA A 499 -9.15 51.20 2.26
CA ALA A 499 -8.65 50.90 3.58
C ALA A 499 -7.13 50.56 3.56
N ARG A 500 -6.63 49.94 2.50
CA ARG A 500 -5.18 49.68 2.31
C ARG A 500 -4.39 51.00 2.16
N LEU A 501 -4.98 51.99 1.51
CA LEU A 501 -4.37 53.30 1.30
C LEU A 501 -4.60 54.25 2.49
N GLY A 502 -5.29 53.80 3.54
CA GLY A 502 -5.58 54.62 4.71
C GLY A 502 -6.67 55.67 4.48
N LEU A 503 -7.43 55.57 3.37
CA LEU A 503 -8.45 56.52 2.95
C LEU A 503 -9.83 56.30 3.61
N ARG A 504 -10.02 55.17 4.32
CA ARG A 504 -11.23 54.91 5.13
C ARG A 504 -10.86 54.32 6.50
N ARG A 505 -11.43 54.87 7.56
CA ARG A 505 -11.43 54.20 8.86
C ARG A 505 -12.38 53.01 8.80
N PRO A 506 -12.03 51.80 9.33
CA PRO A 506 -13.02 50.76 9.50
C PRO A 506 -14.11 51.27 10.43
N GLY A 507 -15.36 51.27 9.98
CA GLY A 507 -16.50 51.55 10.87
C GLY A 507 -16.55 50.52 11.98
N PRO A 508 -17.12 50.83 13.13
CA PRO A 508 -17.33 49.89 14.23
C PRO A 508 -18.20 48.73 13.70
N ARG A 509 -17.82 47.50 14.04
CA ARG A 509 -18.64 46.30 13.81
C ARG A 509 -19.74 46.20 14.83
#